data_4e6dadd771fadfccb1a03a568d665452
#
_entry.id   4e6dadd771fadfccb1a03a568d665452
#
_cell.length_a   1.000
_cell.length_b   1.000
_cell.length_c   1.000
_cell.angle_alpha   90.00
_cell.angle_beta   90.00
_cell.angle_gamma   90.00
#
_symmetry.space_group_name_H-M   'P 1'
#
loop_
_entity.id
_entity.type
_entity.pdbx_description
1 polymer ?
#
loop_
_entity_poly.entity_id
_entity_poly.type
_entity_poly.pdbx_seq_one_letter_code
_entity_poly.pdbx_strand_id
1 'polypeptide(L)'
;AEVKVAQADDTSVPPLRRATRVAYGFGSIADGIKSAAFSTYLLLYFNQVLGVPAAIVSTAIALTLAVDAIADPLIGRISDRTRSRWGRRHPYIMGAAVPAGLFFALVWFPPEGLSDFAMGAWIFGMASLARAAMSAYQVPANALGSELTQDYAERTRLYGLRYWFAYAGTFAFAAF
;
A
#
# COMPACT_ATOMS: atom_id res chain seq x y z
N ALA A 1 33.13 -10.93 43.29
CA ALA A 1 32.36 -9.76 42.87
C ALA A 1 31.30 -10.21 41.87
N GLU A 2 30.11 -10.49 42.40
CA GLU A 2 28.90 -10.82 41.59
C GLU A 2 28.44 -9.52 40.92
N VAL A 3 28.50 -9.50 39.61
CA VAL A 3 27.84 -8.47 38.81
C VAL A 3 26.35 -8.70 38.88
N LYS A 4 25.67 -7.95 39.75
CA LYS A 4 24.22 -7.85 39.80
C LYS A 4 23.75 -7.29 38.46
N VAL A 5 23.32 -8.16 37.56
CA VAL A 5 22.59 -7.75 36.36
C VAL A 5 21.31 -7.08 36.87
N ALA A 6 21.25 -5.76 36.77
CA ALA A 6 20.06 -5.00 37.03
C ALA A 6 18.97 -5.54 36.11
N GLN A 7 17.96 -6.22 36.70
CA GLN A 7 16.71 -6.51 36.02
C GLN A 7 16.17 -5.15 35.55
N ALA A 8 16.14 -4.97 34.24
CA ALA A 8 15.46 -3.84 33.62
C ALA A 8 14.01 -3.86 34.12
N ASP A 9 13.63 -2.75 34.72
CA ASP A 9 12.29 -2.48 35.22
C ASP A 9 11.27 -2.82 34.10
N ASP A 10 10.43 -3.81 34.38
CA ASP A 10 9.39 -4.28 33.49
C ASP A 10 8.27 -3.23 33.46
N THR A 11 8.52 -2.09 32.83
CA THR A 11 7.49 -1.14 32.44
C THR A 11 6.76 -1.75 31.24
N SER A 12 5.97 -2.79 31.52
CA SER A 12 5.11 -3.44 30.53
C SER A 12 4.10 -2.42 29.99
N VAL A 13 4.44 -1.86 28.83
CA VAL A 13 3.47 -1.07 28.06
C VAL A 13 2.23 -1.95 27.86
N PRO A 14 1.04 -1.51 28.26
CA PRO A 14 -0.14 -2.34 28.18
C PRO A 14 -0.37 -2.81 26.74
N PRO A 15 -0.67 -4.10 26.54
CA PRO A 15 -0.81 -4.66 25.20
C PRO A 15 -1.94 -3.97 24.45
N LEU A 16 -1.72 -3.72 23.15
CA LEU A 16 -2.71 -3.10 22.28
C LEU A 16 -4.03 -3.87 22.28
N ARG A 17 -5.14 -3.16 22.32
CA ARG A 17 -6.48 -3.76 22.23
C ARG A 17 -6.60 -4.62 20.98
N ARG A 18 -7.25 -5.78 21.08
CA ARG A 18 -7.47 -6.69 19.93
C ARG A 18 -8.14 -5.96 18.76
N ALA A 19 -9.12 -5.09 19.03
CA ALA A 19 -9.81 -4.30 18.02
C ALA A 19 -8.83 -3.40 17.24
N THR A 20 -7.88 -2.75 17.90
CA THR A 20 -6.87 -1.89 17.26
C THR A 20 -5.96 -2.71 16.36
N ARG A 21 -5.53 -3.90 16.81
CA ARG A 21 -4.70 -4.80 15.99
C ARG A 21 -5.42 -5.26 14.73
N VAL A 22 -6.68 -5.69 14.87
CA VAL A 22 -7.49 -6.16 13.74
C VAL A 22 -7.78 -5.02 12.77
N ALA A 23 -8.19 -3.85 13.25
CA ALA A 23 -8.46 -2.68 12.41
C ALA A 23 -7.21 -2.24 11.64
N TYR A 24 -6.04 -2.26 12.29
CA TYR A 24 -4.76 -1.95 11.65
C TYR A 24 -4.39 -2.99 10.57
N GLY A 25 -4.60 -4.28 10.85
CA GLY A 25 -4.36 -5.37 9.89
C GLY A 25 -5.30 -5.31 8.69
N PHE A 26 -6.59 -5.01 8.93
CA PHE A 26 -7.64 -4.98 7.90
C PHE A 26 -7.31 -4.03 6.74
N GLY A 27 -6.68 -2.90 7.02
CA GLY A 27 -6.22 -1.96 5.99
C GLY A 27 -5.24 -2.57 4.97
N SER A 28 -4.60 -3.69 5.31
CA SER A 28 -3.64 -4.37 4.42
C SER A 28 -4.31 -5.29 3.37
N ILE A 29 -5.62 -5.51 3.45
CA ILE A 29 -6.37 -6.23 2.40
C ILE A 29 -6.22 -5.48 1.07
N ALA A 30 -6.33 -4.15 1.08
CA ALA A 30 -6.14 -3.32 -0.11
C ALA A 30 -4.74 -3.47 -0.71
N ASP A 31 -3.71 -3.66 0.12
CA ASP A 31 -2.34 -3.94 -0.33
C ASP A 31 -2.23 -5.26 -1.08
N GLY A 32 -2.89 -6.29 -0.57
CA GLY A 32 -2.94 -7.60 -1.21
C GLY A 32 -3.65 -7.56 -2.56
N ILE A 33 -4.81 -6.92 -2.63
CA ILE A 33 -5.57 -6.72 -3.87
C ILE A 33 -4.71 -5.95 -4.89
N LYS A 34 -4.12 -4.83 -4.47
CA LYS A 34 -3.23 -4.03 -5.33
C LYS A 34 -2.08 -4.87 -5.86
N SER A 35 -1.41 -5.62 -5.00
CA SER A 35 -0.27 -6.43 -5.38
C SER A 35 -0.64 -7.46 -6.44
N ALA A 36 -1.71 -8.22 -6.25
CA ALA A 36 -2.21 -9.17 -7.24
C ALA A 36 -2.58 -8.47 -8.55
N ALA A 37 -3.37 -7.41 -8.47
CA ALA A 37 -3.88 -6.67 -9.63
C ALA A 37 -2.73 -6.14 -10.51
N PHE A 38 -1.75 -5.45 -9.92
CA PHE A 38 -0.67 -4.82 -10.68
C PHE A 38 0.46 -5.77 -11.08
N SER A 39 0.73 -6.83 -10.31
CA SER A 39 1.83 -7.75 -10.63
C SER A 39 1.45 -8.82 -11.66
N THR A 40 0.19 -9.25 -11.66
CA THR A 40 -0.25 -10.39 -12.47
C THR A 40 -1.33 -9.99 -13.46
N TYR A 41 -2.42 -9.40 -12.97
CA TYR A 41 -3.63 -9.23 -13.78
C TYR A 41 -3.54 -8.05 -14.75
N LEU A 42 -2.75 -7.01 -14.45
CA LEU A 42 -2.65 -5.84 -15.33
C LEU A 42 -2.12 -6.22 -16.71
N LEU A 43 -1.02 -6.97 -16.76
CA LEU A 43 -0.46 -7.43 -18.03
C LEU A 43 -1.41 -8.37 -18.76
N LEU A 44 -2.02 -9.33 -18.05
CA LEU A 44 -2.96 -10.29 -18.62
C LEU A 44 -4.19 -9.59 -19.23
N TYR A 45 -4.80 -8.67 -18.50
CA TYR A 45 -5.99 -7.96 -18.95
C TYR A 45 -5.72 -7.13 -20.20
N PHE A 46 -4.72 -6.27 -20.18
CA PHE A 46 -4.45 -5.41 -21.34
C PHE A 46 -3.92 -6.16 -22.55
N ASN A 47 -3.13 -7.21 -22.34
CA ASN A 47 -2.59 -7.97 -23.47
C ASN A 47 -3.57 -9.03 -23.99
N GLN A 48 -4.21 -9.82 -23.11
CA GLN A 48 -5.05 -10.95 -23.56
C GLN A 48 -6.50 -10.57 -23.82
N VAL A 49 -7.05 -9.63 -23.05
CA VAL A 49 -8.45 -9.22 -23.20
C VAL A 49 -8.59 -8.04 -24.18
N LEU A 50 -7.74 -7.03 -24.05
CA LEU A 50 -7.79 -5.83 -24.90
C LEU A 50 -6.87 -5.89 -26.13
N GLY A 51 -6.02 -6.92 -26.24
CA GLY A 51 -5.15 -7.13 -27.41
C GLY A 51 -3.97 -6.15 -27.52
N VAL A 52 -3.66 -5.39 -26.47
CA VAL A 52 -2.56 -4.42 -26.49
C VAL A 52 -1.22 -5.17 -26.53
N PRO A 53 -0.25 -4.75 -27.38
CA PRO A 53 1.05 -5.39 -27.44
C PRO A 53 1.74 -5.44 -26.06
N ALA A 54 2.19 -6.64 -25.66
CA ALA A 54 2.79 -6.86 -24.33
C ALA A 54 3.98 -5.92 -24.06
N ALA A 55 4.74 -5.54 -25.09
CA ALA A 55 5.85 -4.60 -24.97
C ALA A 55 5.39 -3.21 -24.48
N ILE A 56 4.25 -2.74 -24.94
CA ILE A 56 3.68 -1.44 -24.52
C ILE A 56 3.22 -1.52 -23.07
N VAL A 57 2.47 -2.58 -22.73
CA VAL A 57 1.96 -2.78 -21.36
C VAL A 57 3.10 -2.93 -20.36
N SER A 58 4.09 -3.76 -20.67
CA SER A 58 5.23 -3.99 -19.77
C SER A 58 6.10 -2.74 -19.61
N THR A 59 6.27 -1.95 -20.67
CA THR A 59 6.98 -0.65 -20.60
C THR A 59 6.21 0.33 -19.70
N ALA A 60 4.90 0.44 -19.87
CA ALA A 60 4.06 1.29 -19.03
C ALA A 60 4.17 0.88 -17.56
N ILE A 61 4.10 -0.44 -17.25
CA ILE A 61 4.27 -0.97 -15.89
C ILE A 61 5.66 -0.62 -15.35
N ALA A 62 6.72 -0.84 -16.13
CA ALA A 62 8.08 -0.53 -15.70
C ALA A 62 8.27 0.96 -15.35
N LEU A 63 7.69 1.85 -16.15
CA LEU A 63 7.70 3.28 -15.88
C LEU A 63 6.94 3.64 -14.59
N THR A 64 5.84 2.96 -14.27
CA THR A 64 5.14 3.20 -12.98
C THR A 64 6.00 2.83 -11.78
N LEU A 65 6.84 1.80 -11.87
CA LEU A 65 7.77 1.43 -10.78
C LEU A 65 8.81 2.52 -10.55
N ALA A 66 9.28 3.20 -11.61
CA ALA A 66 10.18 4.33 -11.46
C ALA A 66 9.50 5.52 -10.76
N VAL A 67 8.21 5.74 -11.04
CA VAL A 67 7.41 6.75 -10.33
C VAL A 67 7.29 6.41 -8.83
N ASP A 68 7.03 5.15 -8.49
CA ASP A 68 6.95 4.71 -7.08
C ASP A 68 8.26 4.94 -6.33
N ALA A 69 9.40 4.63 -6.96
CA ALA A 69 10.71 4.81 -6.34
C ALA A 69 10.97 6.27 -5.93
N ILE A 70 10.33 7.22 -6.59
CA ILE A 70 10.42 8.65 -6.28
C ILE A 70 9.29 9.07 -5.33
N ALA A 71 8.08 8.60 -5.56
CA ALA A 71 6.88 8.99 -4.82
C ALA A 71 6.93 8.54 -3.36
N ASP A 72 7.35 7.32 -3.08
CA ASP A 72 7.35 6.76 -1.72
C ASP A 72 8.21 7.55 -0.73
N PRO A 73 9.49 7.88 -1.04
CA PRO A 73 10.30 8.71 -0.15
C PRO A 73 9.77 10.14 -0.02
N LEU A 74 9.19 10.69 -1.10
CA LEU A 74 8.61 12.03 -1.10
C LEU A 74 7.40 12.10 -0.18
N ILE A 75 6.47 11.16 -0.32
CA ILE A 75 5.28 11.03 0.53
C ILE A 75 5.67 10.82 1.98
N GLY A 76 6.68 9.97 2.26
CA GLY A 76 7.21 9.77 3.60
C GLY A 76 7.67 11.08 4.23
N ARG A 77 8.51 11.84 3.53
CA ARG A 77 9.01 13.15 4.02
C ARG A 77 7.90 14.17 4.23
N ILE A 78 6.92 14.22 3.32
CA ILE A 78 5.80 15.18 3.43
C ILE A 78 4.93 14.79 4.63
N SER A 79 4.58 13.51 4.78
CA SER A 79 3.76 13.04 5.90
C SER A 79 4.42 13.25 7.27
N ASP A 80 5.74 13.06 7.36
CA ASP A 80 6.49 13.25 8.60
C ASP A 80 6.59 14.73 9.02
N ARG A 81 6.59 15.65 8.06
CA ARG A 81 6.65 17.12 8.31
C ARG A 81 5.28 17.73 8.56
N THR A 82 4.21 17.05 8.22
CA THR A 82 2.86 17.59 8.34
C THR A 82 2.46 17.69 9.81
N ARG A 83 1.93 18.88 10.18
CA ARG A 83 1.35 19.14 11.50
C ARG A 83 -0.15 19.34 11.33
N SER A 84 -0.95 18.40 11.82
CA SER A 84 -2.41 18.48 11.77
C SER A 84 -3.01 18.25 13.16
N ARG A 85 -4.17 18.82 13.39
CA ARG A 85 -4.99 18.57 14.60
C ARG A 85 -5.40 17.10 14.77
N TRP A 86 -5.36 16.32 13.68
CA TRP A 86 -5.69 14.90 13.68
C TRP A 86 -4.44 14.00 13.74
N GLY A 87 -3.28 14.59 14.06
CA GLY A 87 -2.00 13.90 14.01
C GLY A 87 -1.31 14.02 12.64
N ARG A 88 -0.06 13.59 12.56
CA ARG A 88 0.78 13.75 11.35
C ARG A 88 0.30 12.89 10.19
N ARG A 89 -0.22 11.69 10.44
CA ARG A 89 -0.43 10.63 9.45
C ARG A 89 -1.88 10.40 9.08
N HIS A 90 -2.83 10.66 9.98
CA HIS A 90 -4.26 10.43 9.75
C HIS A 90 -4.84 11.16 8.53
N PRO A 91 -4.48 12.44 8.23
CA PRO A 91 -5.00 13.12 7.06
C PRO A 91 -4.66 12.44 5.75
N TYR A 92 -3.45 11.86 5.65
CA TYR A 92 -3.02 11.12 4.45
C TYR A 92 -3.75 9.79 4.32
N ILE A 93 -3.87 9.04 5.41
CA ILE A 93 -4.57 7.76 5.42
C ILE A 93 -6.03 7.93 5.01
N MET A 94 -6.71 8.92 5.56
CA MET A 94 -8.13 9.18 5.24
C MET A 94 -8.29 9.81 3.85
N GLY A 95 -7.46 10.79 3.52
CA GLY A 95 -7.56 11.53 2.25
C GLY A 95 -7.15 10.72 1.04
N ALA A 96 -6.24 9.77 1.19
CA ALA A 96 -5.74 8.94 0.09
C ALA A 96 -6.69 7.78 -0.26
N ALA A 97 -7.57 7.36 0.64
CA ALA A 97 -8.43 6.18 0.43
C ALA A 97 -9.35 6.33 -0.79
N VAL A 98 -10.01 7.47 -0.94
CA VAL A 98 -10.94 7.74 -2.06
C VAL A 98 -10.18 7.85 -3.39
N PRO A 99 -9.13 8.69 -3.53
CA PRO A 99 -8.34 8.74 -4.76
C PRO A 99 -7.73 7.39 -5.13
N ALA A 100 -7.23 6.62 -4.16
CA ALA A 100 -6.67 5.30 -4.42
C ALA A 100 -7.68 4.35 -5.04
N GLY A 101 -8.90 4.27 -4.48
CA GLY A 101 -9.97 3.44 -5.04
C GLY A 101 -10.42 3.92 -6.41
N LEU A 102 -10.56 5.23 -6.59
CA LEU A 102 -10.99 5.82 -7.87
C LEU A 102 -9.98 5.55 -8.98
N PHE A 103 -8.71 5.88 -8.78
CA PHE A 103 -7.69 5.67 -9.80
C PHE A 103 -7.43 4.19 -10.05
N PHE A 104 -7.51 3.35 -9.01
CA PHE A 104 -7.45 1.90 -9.17
C PHE A 104 -8.56 1.38 -10.06
N ALA A 105 -9.79 1.82 -9.88
CA ALA A 105 -10.91 1.46 -10.76
C ALA A 105 -10.70 1.97 -12.19
N LEU A 106 -10.29 3.23 -12.36
CA LEU A 106 -10.08 3.84 -13.69
C LEU A 106 -9.01 3.13 -14.52
N VAL A 107 -8.02 2.48 -13.90
CA VAL A 107 -7.04 1.65 -14.64
C VAL A 107 -7.76 0.58 -15.48
N TRP A 108 -8.82 -0.04 -14.94
CA TRP A 108 -9.52 -1.17 -15.58
C TRP A 108 -10.60 -0.75 -16.58
N PHE A 109 -10.89 0.54 -16.69
CA PHE A 109 -11.90 1.09 -17.60
C PHE A 109 -11.27 2.10 -18.58
N PRO A 110 -10.37 1.64 -19.49
CA PRO A 110 -9.82 2.53 -20.51
C PRO A 110 -10.92 3.00 -21.46
N PRO A 111 -10.84 4.24 -21.98
CA PRO A 111 -11.74 4.71 -23.02
C PRO A 111 -11.62 3.86 -24.29
N GLU A 112 -12.74 3.69 -24.99
CA GLU A 112 -12.78 2.95 -26.25
C GLU A 112 -12.07 3.73 -27.37
N GLY A 113 -11.50 2.99 -28.34
CA GLY A 113 -10.92 3.58 -29.56
C GLY A 113 -9.54 4.21 -29.38
N LEU A 114 -8.84 3.94 -28.28
CA LEU A 114 -7.46 4.40 -28.10
C LEU A 114 -6.50 3.61 -28.99
N SER A 115 -5.53 4.32 -29.60
CA SER A 115 -4.38 3.68 -30.25
C SER A 115 -3.51 2.97 -29.20
N ASP A 116 -2.68 2.01 -29.63
CA ASP A 116 -1.79 1.27 -28.74
C ASP A 116 -0.90 2.18 -27.89
N PHE A 117 -0.36 3.25 -28.48
CA PHE A 117 0.43 4.24 -27.76
C PHE A 117 -0.40 5.00 -26.72
N ALA A 118 -1.61 5.44 -27.08
CA ALA A 118 -2.51 6.13 -26.16
C ALA A 118 -2.98 5.20 -25.03
N MET A 119 -3.15 3.91 -25.31
CA MET A 119 -3.46 2.90 -24.30
C MET A 119 -2.28 2.72 -23.34
N GLY A 120 -1.04 2.67 -23.83
CA GLY A 120 0.15 2.66 -22.98
C GLY A 120 0.25 3.90 -22.08
N ALA A 121 -0.05 5.08 -22.63
CA ALA A 121 -0.09 6.33 -21.86
C ALA A 121 -1.22 6.32 -20.79
N TRP A 122 -2.38 5.75 -21.11
CA TRP A 122 -3.47 5.57 -20.16
C TRP A 122 -3.07 4.67 -19.01
N ILE A 123 -2.50 3.49 -19.31
CA ILE A 123 -2.02 2.54 -18.30
C ILE A 123 -0.99 3.23 -17.40
N PHE A 124 0.01 3.86 -18.00
CA PHE A 124 1.04 4.57 -17.24
C PHE A 124 0.46 5.66 -16.34
N GLY A 125 -0.41 6.52 -16.88
CA GLY A 125 -1.00 7.64 -16.14
C GLY A 125 -1.89 7.19 -14.99
N MET A 126 -2.87 6.33 -15.28
CA MET A 126 -3.83 5.86 -14.27
C MET A 126 -3.18 4.95 -13.23
N ALA A 127 -2.29 4.04 -13.67
CA ALA A 127 -1.57 3.19 -12.73
C ALA A 127 -0.63 4.01 -11.83
N SER A 128 0.08 5.02 -12.35
CA SER A 128 0.93 5.89 -11.54
C SER A 128 0.12 6.68 -10.51
N LEU A 129 -1.03 7.23 -10.89
CA LEU A 129 -1.93 7.94 -9.97
C LEU A 129 -2.49 7.02 -8.89
N ALA A 130 -2.93 5.80 -9.27
CA ALA A 130 -3.41 4.81 -8.33
C ALA A 130 -2.32 4.41 -7.32
N ARG A 131 -1.11 4.13 -7.81
CA ARG A 131 0.04 3.73 -6.98
C ARG A 131 0.47 4.87 -6.06
N ALA A 132 0.58 6.10 -6.55
CA ALA A 132 0.91 7.26 -5.73
C ALA A 132 -0.14 7.52 -4.63
N ALA A 133 -1.43 7.41 -4.95
CA ALA A 133 -2.49 7.52 -3.96
C ALA A 133 -2.43 6.38 -2.92
N MET A 134 -2.16 5.15 -3.36
CA MET A 134 -1.97 4.02 -2.45
C MET A 134 -0.72 4.18 -1.58
N SER A 135 0.39 4.72 -2.10
CA SER A 135 1.58 5.04 -1.32
C SER A 135 1.29 6.13 -0.28
N ALA A 136 0.48 7.14 -0.63
CA ALA A 136 0.03 8.17 0.33
C ALA A 136 -0.78 7.59 1.50
N TYR A 137 -1.46 6.46 1.30
CA TYR A 137 -2.09 5.69 2.37
C TYR A 137 -1.07 4.79 3.10
N GLN A 138 -0.32 4.00 2.36
CA GLN A 138 0.48 2.87 2.86
C GLN A 138 1.72 3.33 3.64
N VAL A 139 2.44 4.34 3.15
CA VAL A 139 3.67 4.83 3.79
C VAL A 139 3.37 5.37 5.19
N PRO A 140 2.40 6.28 5.40
CA PRO A 140 2.03 6.72 6.74
C PRO A 140 1.43 5.61 7.60
N ALA A 141 0.67 4.68 7.02
CA ALA A 141 0.08 3.55 7.76
C ALA A 141 1.17 2.59 8.28
N ASN A 142 2.20 2.30 7.48
CA ASN A 142 3.34 1.48 7.91
C ASN A 142 4.09 2.13 9.06
N ALA A 143 4.34 3.41 8.94
CA ALA A 143 5.05 4.16 9.96
C ALA A 143 4.22 4.33 11.25
N LEU A 144 2.88 4.37 11.18
CA LEU A 144 2.00 4.35 12.35
C LEU A 144 2.17 3.05 13.15
N GLY A 145 2.36 1.91 12.48
CA GLY A 145 2.57 0.64 13.16
C GLY A 145 3.78 0.61 14.09
N SER A 146 4.86 1.30 13.73
CA SER A 146 6.04 1.43 14.58
C SER A 146 5.85 2.40 15.77
N GLU A 147 4.87 3.29 15.67
CA GLU A 147 4.52 4.23 16.76
C GLU A 147 3.51 3.63 17.75
N LEU A 148 2.72 2.63 17.32
CA LEU A 148 1.68 2.01 18.16
C LEU A 148 2.25 1.17 19.31
N THR A 149 3.44 0.59 19.12
CA THR A 149 4.10 -0.21 20.17
C THR A 149 5.61 -0.15 20.05
N GLN A 150 6.28 -0.07 21.20
CA GLN A 150 7.74 -0.18 21.29
C GLN A 150 8.19 -1.62 21.63
N ASP A 151 7.26 -2.48 22.03
CA ASP A 151 7.55 -3.89 22.26
C ASP A 151 7.78 -4.64 20.96
N TYR A 152 8.95 -5.27 20.84
CA TYR A 152 9.35 -6.03 19.67
C TYR A 152 8.40 -7.20 19.36
N ALA A 153 7.99 -7.94 20.36
CA ALA A 153 7.11 -9.10 20.19
C ALA A 153 5.72 -8.67 19.70
N GLU A 154 5.19 -7.58 20.25
CA GLU A 154 3.90 -7.04 19.83
C GLU A 154 3.95 -6.44 18.42
N ARG A 155 5.05 -5.76 18.08
CA ARG A 155 5.31 -5.25 16.72
C ARG A 155 5.34 -6.39 15.69
N THR A 156 6.02 -7.48 16.00
CA THR A 156 6.06 -8.66 15.13
C THR A 156 4.67 -9.26 14.93
N ARG A 157 3.84 -9.34 15.97
CA ARG A 157 2.45 -9.80 15.87
C ARG A 157 1.60 -8.87 15.00
N LEU A 158 1.75 -7.55 15.12
CA LEU A 158 1.05 -6.56 14.28
C LEU A 158 1.38 -6.74 12.81
N TYR A 159 2.66 -6.80 12.47
CA TYR A 159 3.08 -7.00 11.07
C TYR A 159 2.68 -8.40 10.55
N GLY A 160 2.79 -9.44 11.37
CA GLY A 160 2.29 -10.77 11.03
C GLY A 160 0.81 -10.75 10.65
N LEU A 161 -0.02 -10.09 11.45
CA LEU A 161 -1.46 -9.94 11.16
C LEU A 161 -1.72 -9.17 9.86
N ARG A 162 -0.93 -8.12 9.59
CA ARG A 162 -1.00 -7.38 8.32
C ARG A 162 -0.71 -8.26 7.12
N TYR A 163 0.32 -9.10 7.18
CA TYR A 163 0.64 -10.03 6.11
C TYR A 163 -0.49 -11.04 5.87
N TRP A 164 -1.10 -11.56 6.93
CA TRP A 164 -2.25 -12.45 6.81
C TRP A 164 -3.42 -11.78 6.06
N PHE A 165 -3.76 -10.55 6.42
CA PHE A 165 -4.81 -9.80 5.74
C PHE A 165 -4.42 -9.42 4.30
N ALA A 166 -3.16 -9.10 4.03
CA ALA A 166 -2.68 -8.84 2.69
C ALA A 166 -2.79 -10.09 1.80
N TYR A 167 -2.36 -11.25 2.30
CA TYR A 167 -2.53 -12.52 1.57
C TYR A 167 -4.01 -12.86 1.36
N ALA A 168 -4.87 -12.64 2.36
CA ALA A 168 -6.31 -12.83 2.19
C ALA A 168 -6.87 -11.95 1.06
N GLY A 169 -6.43 -10.69 0.97
CA GLY A 169 -6.78 -9.79 -0.14
C GLY A 169 -6.28 -10.29 -1.49
N THR A 170 -5.03 -10.77 -1.55
CA THR A 170 -4.45 -11.37 -2.76
C THR A 170 -5.26 -12.57 -3.24
N PHE A 171 -5.57 -13.50 -2.34
CA PHE A 171 -6.36 -14.68 -2.69
C PHE A 171 -7.81 -14.36 -3.04
N ALA A 172 -8.44 -13.43 -2.32
CA ALA A 172 -9.79 -12.98 -2.64
C ALA A 172 -9.86 -12.38 -4.06
N PHE A 173 -8.87 -11.56 -4.44
CA PHE A 173 -8.81 -11.00 -5.80
C PHE A 173 -8.51 -12.05 -6.87
N ALA A 174 -7.70 -13.06 -6.55
CA ALA A 174 -7.35 -14.13 -7.49
C ALA A 174 -8.51 -15.14 -7.72
N ALA A 175 -9.48 -15.18 -6.81
CA ALA A 175 -10.65 -16.08 -6.91
C ALA A 175 -11.79 -15.52 -7.76
N PHE A 176 -11.73 -14.25 -8.17
CA PHE A 176 -12.67 -13.56 -9.06
C PHE A 176 -12.12 -13.43 -10.48
#